data_9e59b072d00a014dd5f35242ecf47319
#
_entry.id   9e59b072d00a014dd5f35242ecf47319
#
_cell.length_a   1.000
_cell.length_b   1.000
_cell.length_c   1.000
_cell.angle_alpha   90.00
_cell.angle_beta   90.00
_cell.angle_gamma   90.00
#
_symmetry.space_group_name_H-M   'P 1'
#
loop_
_entity.id
_entity.type
_entity.pdbx_description
1 polymer ?
#
loop_
_entity_poly.entity_id
_entity_poly.type
_entity_poly.pdbx_seq_one_letter_code
_entity_poly.pdbx_strand_id
1 'polypeptide(L)'
;MNCPSSNPLHRRHALAAALLLVYPAFASAQETAPDSFRELETKYIFGFTTGSDIGPEGERELEFETNLRFQRRGGVYNQLEQEVEFEYNPTDSFQIEPAVHGVFTQIHGVEGFENRESANFGGLGSIFSYVLIGRGPGAPAGVTISVEPEWSRIDDGGRLITGFSAQTRIIADTELVPNRLFAAVNAIYTPEITRNFGSPKWAGASLLGLTTALTYRITPNVALGGELEYYRAYDGAGLNAFAGHALYAGPTCFIELTNKIHLAAAFSTQIAGHAAGNPNPLDLTNFSRNKARLRALFEF
;
A
#
# COMPACT_ATOMS: atom_id res chain seq x y z
N MET A 1 -17.14 -17.41 64.82
CA MET A 1 -18.06 -18.03 63.87
C MET A 1 -17.56 -17.77 62.45
N ASN A 2 -17.42 -18.82 61.72
CA ASN A 2 -16.60 -19.02 60.55
C ASN A 2 -16.91 -18.15 59.31
N CYS A 3 -15.88 -17.62 58.72
CA CYS A 3 -15.78 -17.24 57.31
C CYS A 3 -15.67 -18.47 56.42
N PRO A 4 -16.11 -18.45 55.18
CA PRO A 4 -15.18 -18.87 54.13
C PRO A 4 -15.04 -17.90 52.99
N SER A 5 -13.78 -17.75 52.57
CA SER A 5 -13.26 -17.12 51.39
C SER A 5 -13.74 -17.79 50.10
N SER A 6 -14.08 -17.02 49.09
CA SER A 6 -14.17 -17.46 47.70
C SER A 6 -13.29 -16.63 46.79
N ASN A 7 -12.24 -17.25 46.29
CA ASN A 7 -11.35 -16.75 45.23
C ASN A 7 -12.06 -16.70 43.89
N PRO A 8 -11.93 -15.63 43.11
CA PRO A 8 -12.28 -15.66 41.69
C PRO A 8 -11.10 -16.11 40.85
N LEU A 9 -11.32 -17.19 40.14
CA LEU A 9 -10.45 -17.74 39.09
C LEU A 9 -10.22 -16.75 37.95
N HIS A 10 -8.96 -16.34 37.78
CA HIS A 10 -8.50 -15.68 36.60
C HIS A 10 -8.54 -16.65 35.41
N ARG A 11 -9.48 -16.47 34.47
CA ARG A 11 -9.45 -17.10 33.16
C ARG A 11 -8.46 -16.36 32.29
N ARG A 12 -7.29 -16.93 32.11
CA ARG A 12 -6.32 -16.54 31.06
C ARG A 12 -6.82 -17.12 29.75
N HIS A 13 -7.31 -16.26 28.84
CA HIS A 13 -7.54 -16.63 27.46
C HIS A 13 -6.17 -16.58 26.72
N ALA A 14 -5.60 -17.75 26.50
CA ALA A 14 -4.48 -17.92 25.57
C ALA A 14 -5.04 -17.87 24.16
N LEU A 15 -4.74 -16.81 23.41
CA LEU A 15 -4.90 -16.80 21.96
C LEU A 15 -3.81 -17.69 21.38
N ALA A 16 -4.18 -18.90 20.97
CA ALA A 16 -3.34 -19.75 20.14
C ALA A 16 -3.44 -19.25 18.69
N ALA A 17 -2.38 -18.60 18.20
CA ALA A 17 -2.21 -18.33 16.78
C ALA A 17 -1.89 -19.66 16.07
N ALA A 18 -2.88 -20.23 15.40
CA ALA A 18 -2.69 -21.41 14.56
C ALA A 18 -2.02 -20.98 13.25
N LEU A 19 -0.72 -21.19 13.13
CA LEU A 19 0.00 -21.17 11.86
C LEU A 19 -0.43 -22.42 11.06
N LEU A 20 -1.33 -22.25 10.10
CA LEU A 20 -1.66 -23.28 9.13
C LEU A 20 -0.51 -23.39 8.12
N LEU A 21 0.42 -24.32 8.35
CA LEU A 21 1.36 -24.80 7.35
C LEU A 21 0.59 -25.62 6.31
N VAL A 22 0.22 -24.99 5.20
CA VAL A 22 -0.30 -25.69 4.04
C VAL A 22 0.87 -26.32 3.30
N TYR A 23 1.05 -27.62 3.43
CA TYR A 23 1.95 -28.40 2.58
C TYR A 23 1.31 -28.52 1.17
N PRO A 24 1.96 -28.07 0.10
CA PRO A 24 1.47 -28.35 -1.24
C PRO A 24 1.71 -29.82 -1.56
N ALA A 25 0.61 -30.55 -1.77
CA ALA A 25 0.68 -31.87 -2.37
C ALA A 25 1.05 -31.67 -3.86
N PHE A 26 2.24 -32.15 -4.26
CA PHE A 26 2.64 -32.18 -5.67
C PHE A 26 1.73 -33.17 -6.43
N ALA A 27 0.71 -32.67 -7.11
CA ALA A 27 0.01 -33.41 -8.13
C ALA A 27 0.89 -33.44 -9.38
N SER A 28 1.20 -34.63 -9.88
CA SER A 28 1.91 -34.84 -11.14
C SER A 28 1.18 -34.16 -12.29
N ALA A 29 1.87 -33.24 -12.97
CA ALA A 29 1.34 -32.50 -14.11
C ALA A 29 1.04 -33.48 -15.26
N GLN A 30 -0.22 -33.52 -15.63
CA GLN A 30 -0.68 -34.03 -16.91
C GLN A 30 -0.38 -32.95 -17.95
N GLU A 31 0.34 -33.25 -19.02
CA GLU A 31 0.57 -32.33 -20.14
C GLU A 31 -0.76 -31.86 -20.69
N THR A 32 -1.20 -30.69 -20.28
CA THR A 32 -2.35 -29.99 -20.82
C THR A 32 -1.90 -29.13 -22.01
N ALA A 33 -2.81 -28.95 -22.98
CA ALA A 33 -2.66 -28.02 -24.12
C ALA A 33 -2.09 -26.66 -23.63
N PRO A 34 -1.31 -25.91 -24.46
CA PRO A 34 -0.67 -24.68 -24.03
C PRO A 34 -1.69 -23.78 -23.33
N ASP A 35 -1.43 -23.49 -22.08
CA ASP A 35 -2.30 -22.65 -21.26
C ASP A 35 -2.44 -21.31 -21.98
N SER A 36 -3.66 -20.85 -22.20
CA SER A 36 -3.93 -19.54 -22.78
C SER A 36 -3.51 -18.40 -21.84
N PHE A 37 -3.11 -18.73 -20.62
CA PHE A 37 -2.62 -17.80 -19.60
C PHE A 37 -1.10 -17.75 -19.68
N ARG A 38 -0.60 -16.65 -20.24
CA ARG A 38 0.84 -16.35 -20.25
C ARG A 38 1.30 -15.91 -18.87
N GLU A 39 2.60 -15.95 -18.65
CA GLU A 39 3.23 -15.34 -17.47
C GLU A 39 2.77 -13.88 -17.32
N LEU A 40 2.51 -13.46 -16.09
CA LEU A 40 2.02 -12.14 -15.76
C LEU A 40 2.95 -11.50 -14.75
N GLU A 41 3.41 -10.29 -15.05
CA GLU A 41 4.12 -9.47 -14.10
C GLU A 41 3.22 -9.13 -12.91
N THR A 42 3.74 -9.30 -11.67
CA THR A 42 2.91 -9.15 -10.47
C THR A 42 2.91 -7.75 -9.90
N LYS A 43 3.80 -6.84 -10.32
CA LYS A 43 3.94 -5.50 -9.75
C LYS A 43 2.60 -4.81 -9.58
N TYR A 44 1.73 -4.89 -10.58
CA TYR A 44 0.50 -4.10 -10.66
C TYR A 44 -0.82 -4.86 -10.50
N ILE A 45 -0.78 -6.19 -10.39
CA ILE A 45 -2.01 -7.01 -10.36
C ILE A 45 -2.80 -6.92 -9.04
N PHE A 46 -2.18 -6.31 -8.03
CA PHE A 46 -2.80 -6.02 -6.73
C PHE A 46 -3.30 -4.57 -6.69
N GLY A 47 -3.66 -4.07 -5.53
CA GLY A 47 -4.17 -2.71 -5.37
C GLY A 47 -3.16 -1.76 -4.74
N PHE A 48 -3.28 -1.57 -3.41
CA PHE A 48 -2.31 -0.84 -2.60
C PHE A 48 -1.11 -1.71 -2.21
N THR A 49 -1.26 -3.02 -2.27
CA THR A 49 -0.17 -4.00 -2.18
C THR A 49 0.55 -4.06 -3.52
N THR A 50 1.87 -4.19 -3.52
CA THR A 50 2.70 -4.29 -4.74
C THR A 50 3.27 -5.69 -4.84
N GLY A 51 3.40 -6.24 -6.06
CA GLY A 51 4.11 -7.49 -6.34
C GLY A 51 5.61 -7.29 -6.42
N SER A 52 6.37 -8.38 -6.40
CA SER A 52 7.83 -8.35 -6.34
C SER A 52 8.53 -8.26 -7.69
N ASP A 53 7.81 -8.45 -8.78
CA ASP A 53 8.39 -8.34 -10.11
C ASP A 53 8.76 -6.90 -10.45
N ILE A 54 9.77 -6.75 -11.27
CA ILE A 54 10.12 -5.57 -12.05
C ILE A 54 10.30 -6.05 -13.49
N GLY A 55 10.13 -5.20 -14.46
CA GLY A 55 10.30 -5.59 -15.85
C GLY A 55 11.74 -5.98 -16.22
N PRO A 56 11.99 -6.54 -17.41
CA PRO A 56 13.31 -6.93 -17.91
C PRO A 56 14.23 -5.74 -18.16
N GLU A 57 15.53 -5.99 -18.27
CA GLU A 57 16.54 -4.98 -18.61
C GLU A 57 16.16 -4.20 -19.88
N GLY A 58 16.21 -2.88 -19.78
CA GLY A 58 15.91 -1.96 -20.88
C GLY A 58 14.44 -1.57 -21.04
N GLU A 59 13.53 -2.20 -20.30
CA GLU A 59 12.10 -1.84 -20.30
C GLU A 59 11.87 -0.42 -19.82
N ARG A 60 10.86 0.21 -20.39
CA ARG A 60 10.43 1.57 -20.07
C ARG A 60 8.93 1.63 -20.03
N GLU A 61 8.41 2.23 -18.96
CA GLU A 61 6.99 2.46 -18.79
C GLU A 61 6.70 3.89 -18.36
N LEU A 62 5.51 4.35 -18.67
CA LEU A 62 4.93 5.57 -18.13
C LEU A 62 3.71 5.19 -17.32
N GLU A 63 3.72 5.48 -16.03
CA GLU A 63 2.59 5.27 -15.13
C GLU A 63 1.89 6.60 -14.83
N PHE A 64 0.55 6.54 -14.84
CA PHE A 64 -0.32 7.56 -14.28
C PHE A 64 -1.07 6.95 -13.11
N GLU A 65 -0.73 7.39 -11.88
CA GLU A 65 -1.41 6.94 -10.68
C GLU A 65 -2.29 8.06 -10.12
N THR A 66 -3.54 7.71 -9.82
CA THR A 66 -4.50 8.58 -9.13
C THR A 66 -4.86 7.97 -7.80
N ASN A 67 -4.48 8.62 -6.71
CA ASN A 67 -4.86 8.25 -5.35
C ASN A 67 -5.93 9.22 -4.82
N LEU A 68 -7.07 8.71 -4.37
CA LEU A 68 -8.11 9.47 -3.70
C LEU A 68 -8.25 9.01 -2.26
N ARG A 69 -8.15 9.95 -1.31
CA ARG A 69 -8.43 9.77 0.11
C ARG A 69 -9.65 10.59 0.46
N PHE A 70 -10.67 10.00 1.07
CA PHE A 70 -11.90 10.72 1.35
C PHE A 70 -12.62 10.24 2.62
N GLN A 71 -13.48 11.12 3.16
CA GLN A 71 -14.15 10.99 4.45
C GLN A 71 -13.16 10.88 5.60
N ARG A 72 -12.87 11.99 6.23
CA ARG A 72 -12.04 12.07 7.43
C ARG A 72 -12.76 12.90 8.47
N ARG A 73 -13.07 12.33 9.64
CA ARG A 73 -13.90 12.97 10.68
C ARG A 73 -15.29 13.37 10.14
N GLY A 74 -15.93 14.42 10.69
CA GLY A 74 -17.13 15.01 10.11
C GLY A 74 -16.81 15.98 8.96
N GLY A 75 -17.80 16.41 8.19
CA GLY A 75 -17.63 17.32 7.07
C GLY A 75 -17.21 16.63 5.76
N VAL A 76 -16.76 17.44 4.80
CA VAL A 76 -16.27 16.98 3.49
C VAL A 76 -14.75 17.00 3.51
N TYR A 77 -14.14 15.85 3.30
CA TYR A 77 -12.71 15.70 3.10
C TYR A 77 -12.47 14.85 1.86
N ASN A 78 -11.86 15.46 0.84
CA ASN A 78 -11.39 14.79 -0.35
C ASN A 78 -9.98 15.31 -0.65
N GLN A 79 -9.03 14.41 -0.81
CA GLN A 79 -7.70 14.72 -1.29
C GLN A 79 -7.36 13.74 -2.41
N LEU A 80 -7.16 14.28 -3.61
CA LEU A 80 -6.75 13.55 -4.78
C LEU A 80 -5.30 13.90 -5.09
N GLU A 81 -4.49 12.89 -5.21
CA GLU A 81 -3.11 12.98 -5.68
C GLU A 81 -3.03 12.34 -7.05
N GLN A 82 -2.46 13.08 -7.99
CA GLN A 82 -2.18 12.61 -9.34
C GLN A 82 -0.69 12.55 -9.50
N GLU A 83 -0.17 11.36 -9.74
CA GLU A 83 1.24 11.10 -9.96
C GLU A 83 1.51 10.67 -11.39
N VAL A 84 2.67 11.05 -11.90
CA VAL A 84 3.22 10.58 -13.17
C VAL A 84 4.62 10.08 -12.89
N GLU A 85 4.84 8.80 -13.16
CA GLU A 85 6.09 8.09 -12.96
C GLU A 85 6.66 7.63 -14.32
N PHE A 86 7.96 7.69 -14.45
CA PHE A 86 8.68 7.11 -15.56
C PHE A 86 9.55 5.96 -15.05
N GLU A 87 9.23 4.76 -15.45
CA GLU A 87 9.96 3.57 -15.06
C GLU A 87 11.06 3.25 -16.06
N TYR A 88 12.19 2.83 -15.52
CA TYR A 88 13.32 2.33 -16.30
C TYR A 88 14.05 1.23 -15.54
N ASN A 89 14.33 0.14 -16.25
CA ASN A 89 15.06 -1.02 -15.71
C ASN A 89 16.48 -1.06 -16.27
N PRO A 90 17.50 -0.50 -15.57
CA PRO A 90 18.88 -0.60 -15.99
C PRO A 90 19.41 -2.04 -16.05
N THR A 91 18.84 -2.95 -15.27
CA THR A 91 19.17 -4.38 -15.23
C THR A 91 17.92 -5.18 -14.85
N ASP A 92 17.93 -6.50 -15.07
CA ASP A 92 16.84 -7.42 -14.65
C ASP A 92 16.59 -7.46 -13.14
N SER A 93 17.41 -6.80 -12.32
CA SER A 93 17.25 -6.78 -10.86
C SER A 93 17.15 -5.40 -10.25
N PHE A 94 17.23 -4.34 -11.03
CA PHE A 94 17.19 -2.95 -10.53
C PHE A 94 16.34 -2.06 -11.40
N GLN A 95 15.41 -1.33 -10.75
CA GLN A 95 14.49 -0.39 -11.38
C GLN A 95 14.58 0.99 -10.72
N ILE A 96 14.39 2.04 -11.50
CA ILE A 96 14.35 3.44 -11.09
C ILE A 96 13.06 4.06 -11.64
N GLU A 97 12.30 4.75 -10.77
CA GLU A 97 11.01 5.34 -11.11
C GLU A 97 10.94 6.79 -10.60
N PRO A 98 11.56 7.78 -11.31
CA PRO A 98 11.33 9.19 -10.98
C PRO A 98 9.86 9.57 -11.16
N ALA A 99 9.34 10.33 -10.20
CA ALA A 99 7.94 10.70 -10.10
C ALA A 99 7.74 12.19 -9.84
N VAL A 100 6.62 12.69 -10.34
CA VAL A 100 6.11 14.04 -10.05
C VAL A 100 4.63 13.95 -9.72
N HIS A 101 4.20 14.64 -8.66
CA HIS A 101 2.80 14.60 -8.27
C HIS A 101 2.18 15.98 -8.03
N GLY A 102 0.87 16.06 -8.29
CA GLY A 102 -0.01 17.17 -7.99
C GLY A 102 -1.07 16.77 -6.97
N VAL A 103 -1.47 17.70 -6.10
CA VAL A 103 -2.46 17.45 -5.04
C VAL A 103 -3.64 18.39 -5.20
N PHE A 104 -4.85 17.80 -5.26
CA PHE A 104 -6.13 18.49 -5.24
C PHE A 104 -6.76 18.25 -3.87
N THR A 105 -7.12 19.33 -3.17
CA THR A 105 -7.68 19.28 -1.83
C THR A 105 -9.03 19.96 -1.80
N GLN A 106 -10.05 19.30 -1.22
CA GLN A 106 -11.35 19.84 -0.93
C GLN A 106 -11.72 19.49 0.51
N ILE A 107 -11.73 20.50 1.40
CA ILE A 107 -12.01 20.34 2.82
C ILE A 107 -13.04 21.38 3.24
N HIS A 108 -14.18 20.92 3.81
CA HIS A 108 -15.24 21.79 4.36
C HIS A 108 -15.81 21.20 5.65
N GLY A 109 -15.77 21.98 6.72
CA GLY A 109 -16.36 21.62 8.02
C GLY A 109 -15.75 20.42 8.70
N VAL A 110 -14.48 20.10 8.41
CA VAL A 110 -13.75 18.99 9.02
C VAL A 110 -13.02 19.49 10.26
N GLU A 111 -13.30 18.90 11.42
CA GLU A 111 -12.66 19.28 12.67
C GLU A 111 -11.13 19.19 12.60
N GLY A 112 -10.43 20.25 13.02
CA GLY A 112 -8.99 20.37 13.01
C GLY A 112 -8.36 20.71 11.65
N PHE A 113 -9.18 20.96 10.62
CA PHE A 113 -8.75 21.44 9.32
C PHE A 113 -9.40 22.78 8.98
N GLU A 114 -8.68 23.64 8.28
CA GLU A 114 -9.25 24.83 7.66
C GLU A 114 -10.05 24.43 6.41
N ASN A 115 -11.15 25.13 6.13
CA ASN A 115 -11.85 24.99 4.86
C ASN A 115 -10.92 25.39 3.72
N ARG A 116 -10.77 24.50 2.74
CA ARG A 116 -9.84 24.69 1.64
C ARG A 116 -10.32 23.99 0.37
N GLU A 117 -10.12 24.67 -0.75
CA GLU A 117 -10.26 24.11 -2.07
C GLU A 117 -9.06 24.59 -2.89
N SER A 118 -8.21 23.69 -3.32
CA SER A 118 -6.94 24.03 -3.99
C SER A 118 -6.41 22.90 -4.87
N ALA A 119 -5.65 23.30 -5.90
CA ALA A 119 -4.84 22.43 -6.74
C ALA A 119 -3.42 22.96 -6.69
N ASN A 120 -2.48 22.11 -6.30
CA ASN A 120 -1.09 22.50 -6.09
C ASN A 120 -0.13 21.45 -6.65
N PHE A 121 1.08 21.90 -6.98
CA PHE A 121 2.20 21.00 -7.15
C PHE A 121 2.50 20.34 -5.81
N GLY A 122 2.42 19.00 -5.77
CA GLY A 122 2.56 18.19 -4.56
C GLY A 122 4.01 17.96 -4.18
N GLY A 123 4.85 17.56 -5.15
CA GLY A 123 6.24 17.26 -4.88
C GLY A 123 6.90 16.43 -5.98
N LEU A 124 8.06 15.88 -5.63
CA LEU A 124 8.88 15.00 -6.46
C LEU A 124 9.31 13.78 -5.63
N GLY A 125 9.32 12.63 -6.26
CA GLY A 125 9.80 11.39 -5.68
C GLY A 125 10.65 10.57 -6.66
N SER A 126 11.16 9.47 -6.17
CA SER A 126 11.72 8.44 -7.04
C SER A 126 11.70 7.11 -6.27
N ILE A 127 11.20 6.05 -6.90
CA ILE A 127 11.28 4.70 -6.34
C ILE A 127 12.55 4.03 -6.89
N PHE A 128 13.28 3.36 -6.01
CA PHE A 128 14.42 2.52 -6.34
C PHE A 128 14.09 1.11 -5.86
N SER A 129 13.95 0.17 -6.77
CA SER A 129 13.60 -1.23 -6.47
C SER A 129 14.75 -2.16 -6.80
N TYR A 130 15.02 -3.13 -5.91
CA TYR A 130 16.04 -4.14 -6.11
C TYR A 130 15.47 -5.54 -5.80
N VAL A 131 15.50 -6.41 -6.81
CA VAL A 131 15.06 -7.81 -6.69
C VAL A 131 16.12 -8.62 -5.94
N LEU A 132 15.75 -9.11 -4.77
CA LEU A 132 16.60 -9.98 -3.94
C LEU A 132 16.47 -11.44 -4.37
N ILE A 133 15.26 -11.86 -4.70
CA ILE A 133 14.90 -13.19 -5.17
C ILE A 133 13.91 -13.03 -6.31
N GLY A 134 14.30 -13.35 -7.52
CA GLY A 134 13.40 -13.39 -8.68
C GLY A 134 12.50 -14.62 -8.62
N ARG A 135 11.22 -14.45 -8.92
CA ARG A 135 10.27 -15.54 -9.05
C ARG A 135 10.57 -16.36 -10.31
N GLY A 136 10.46 -17.69 -10.24
CA GLY A 136 10.72 -18.56 -11.40
C GLY A 136 10.86 -20.03 -11.02
N PRO A 137 11.26 -20.89 -11.96
CA PRO A 137 11.50 -22.30 -11.70
C PRO A 137 12.52 -22.52 -10.58
N GLY A 138 12.09 -23.09 -9.45
CA GLY A 138 12.93 -23.32 -8.27
C GLY A 138 12.89 -22.22 -7.21
N ALA A 139 12.28 -21.08 -7.50
CA ALA A 139 11.99 -19.99 -6.56
C ALA A 139 10.51 -19.57 -6.71
N PRO A 140 9.57 -20.27 -6.05
CA PRO A 140 8.14 -20.01 -6.23
C PRO A 140 7.68 -18.67 -5.64
N ALA A 141 8.51 -17.99 -4.86
CA ALA A 141 8.24 -16.67 -4.28
C ALA A 141 9.31 -15.67 -4.74
N GLY A 142 8.86 -14.48 -5.12
CA GLY A 142 9.71 -13.31 -5.37
C GLY A 142 9.90 -12.49 -4.10
N VAL A 143 11.03 -11.81 -3.98
CA VAL A 143 11.30 -10.84 -2.90
C VAL A 143 12.05 -9.64 -3.47
N THR A 144 11.47 -8.46 -3.26
CA THR A 144 12.04 -7.18 -3.69
C THR A 144 12.09 -6.22 -2.51
N ILE A 145 13.12 -5.40 -2.45
CA ILE A 145 13.20 -4.25 -1.55
C ILE A 145 13.08 -2.97 -2.38
N SER A 146 12.28 -2.01 -1.92
CA SER A 146 12.21 -0.69 -2.54
C SER A 146 12.41 0.41 -1.52
N VAL A 147 12.97 1.54 -1.97
CA VAL A 147 13.10 2.78 -1.22
C VAL A 147 12.62 3.92 -2.07
N GLU A 148 11.71 4.71 -1.53
CA GLU A 148 11.06 5.83 -2.19
C GLU A 148 11.34 7.12 -1.39
N PRO A 149 12.45 7.83 -1.65
CA PRO A 149 12.64 9.19 -1.15
C PRO A 149 11.69 10.15 -1.86
N GLU A 150 11.06 11.02 -1.08
CA GLU A 150 10.11 12.01 -1.56
C GLU A 150 10.37 13.37 -0.92
N TRP A 151 10.19 14.42 -1.70
CA TRP A 151 10.05 15.79 -1.27
C TRP A 151 8.63 16.26 -1.52
N SER A 152 7.89 16.59 -0.46
CA SER A 152 6.51 17.03 -0.52
C SER A 152 6.35 18.51 -0.15
N ARG A 153 5.35 19.16 -0.75
CA ARG A 153 5.01 20.57 -0.54
C ARG A 153 3.64 20.80 0.05
N ILE A 154 2.81 19.80 0.10
CA ILE A 154 1.42 19.89 0.53
C ILE A 154 1.15 18.84 1.60
N ASP A 155 0.57 19.26 2.73
CA ASP A 155 0.15 18.32 3.78
C ASP A 155 -1.28 17.80 3.57
N ASP A 156 -1.74 16.92 4.46
CA ASP A 156 -3.10 16.38 4.48
C ASP A 156 -4.20 17.45 4.62
N GLY A 157 -3.87 18.65 5.08
CA GLY A 157 -4.76 19.80 5.16
C GLY A 157 -4.72 20.73 3.94
N GLY A 158 -3.95 20.36 2.91
CA GLY A 158 -3.74 21.19 1.72
C GLY A 158 -2.87 22.42 1.98
N ARG A 159 -2.15 22.50 3.12
CA ARG A 159 -1.26 23.61 3.47
C ARG A 159 0.11 23.44 2.86
N LEU A 160 0.73 24.59 2.53
CA LEU A 160 2.11 24.58 2.07
C LEU A 160 3.08 24.20 3.21
N ILE A 161 3.88 23.19 2.94
CA ILE A 161 4.94 22.68 3.82
C ILE A 161 6.25 22.53 3.06
N THR A 162 7.29 22.16 3.78
CA THR A 162 8.46 21.47 3.24
C THR A 162 8.52 20.14 3.96
N GLY A 163 8.30 19.04 3.24
CA GLY A 163 8.34 17.67 3.76
C GLY A 163 9.42 16.86 3.07
N PHE A 164 10.01 15.92 3.80
CA PHE A 164 10.88 14.87 3.28
C PHE A 164 10.47 13.56 3.92
N SER A 165 10.26 12.55 3.11
CA SER A 165 10.00 11.18 3.55
C SER A 165 10.90 10.19 2.81
N ALA A 166 10.97 8.96 3.32
CA ALA A 166 11.65 7.86 2.63
C ALA A 166 10.88 6.56 2.95
N GLN A 167 9.93 6.19 2.10
CA GLN A 167 9.23 4.93 2.27
C GLN A 167 10.16 3.77 1.90
N THR A 168 10.28 2.80 2.79
CA THR A 168 10.98 1.53 2.54
C THR A 168 9.94 0.42 2.55
N ARG A 169 9.97 -0.44 1.52
CA ARG A 169 9.13 -1.63 1.43
C ARG A 169 9.98 -2.89 1.31
N ILE A 170 9.57 -3.94 1.99
CA ILE A 170 9.97 -5.31 1.69
C ILE A 170 8.74 -5.97 1.09
N ILE A 171 8.87 -6.40 -0.14
CA ILE A 171 7.80 -6.91 -0.97
C ILE A 171 8.06 -8.39 -1.19
N ALA A 172 7.07 -9.24 -0.96
CA ALA A 172 7.14 -10.65 -1.31
C ALA A 172 5.83 -11.09 -1.95
N ASP A 173 5.92 -11.91 -2.98
CA ASP A 173 4.76 -12.52 -3.61
C ASP A 173 5.02 -13.96 -4.02
N THR A 174 3.96 -14.66 -4.38
CA THR A 174 4.02 -16.04 -4.84
C THR A 174 2.80 -16.39 -5.69
N GLU A 175 2.99 -17.34 -6.59
CA GLU A 175 1.87 -18.01 -7.26
C GLU A 175 1.40 -19.21 -6.44
N LEU A 176 0.21 -19.12 -5.88
CA LEU A 176 -0.44 -20.23 -5.18
C LEU A 176 -0.99 -21.28 -6.16
N VAL A 177 -1.44 -20.82 -7.32
CA VAL A 177 -1.82 -21.65 -8.47
C VAL A 177 -1.17 -21.01 -9.70
N PRO A 178 -0.33 -21.76 -10.44
CA PRO A 178 0.42 -21.24 -11.58
C PRO A 178 -0.44 -20.44 -12.54
N ASN A 179 -0.02 -19.23 -12.86
CA ASN A 179 -0.69 -18.25 -13.74
C ASN A 179 -2.14 -17.89 -13.38
N ARG A 180 -2.64 -18.28 -12.20
CA ARG A 180 -4.06 -18.11 -11.83
C ARG A 180 -4.28 -17.40 -10.49
N LEU A 181 -3.61 -17.82 -9.46
CA LEU A 181 -3.84 -17.31 -8.10
C LEU A 181 -2.54 -16.79 -7.53
N PHE A 182 -2.51 -15.51 -7.25
CA PHE A 182 -1.36 -14.79 -6.76
C PHE A 182 -1.63 -14.27 -5.36
N ALA A 183 -0.61 -14.29 -4.50
CA ALA A 183 -0.65 -13.70 -3.17
C ALA A 183 0.57 -12.83 -2.98
N ALA A 184 0.38 -11.68 -2.32
CA ALA A 184 1.48 -10.78 -1.98
C ALA A 184 1.39 -10.29 -0.54
N VAL A 185 2.52 -9.90 0.02
CA VAL A 185 2.67 -9.24 1.30
C VAL A 185 3.73 -8.15 1.22
N ASN A 186 3.44 -6.95 1.74
CA ASN A 186 4.42 -5.89 1.87
C ASN A 186 4.56 -5.46 3.33
N ALA A 187 5.80 -5.31 3.79
CA ALA A 187 6.13 -4.64 5.05
C ALA A 187 6.66 -3.24 4.72
N ILE A 188 6.09 -2.21 5.33
CA ILE A 188 6.31 -0.80 4.97
C ILE A 188 6.80 -0.04 6.20
N TYR A 189 7.79 0.82 6.02
CA TYR A 189 8.22 1.81 6.99
C TYR A 189 8.45 3.14 6.28
N THR A 190 7.77 4.20 6.75
CA THR A 190 7.87 5.54 6.18
C THR A 190 8.19 6.55 7.29
N PRO A 191 9.45 6.89 7.56
CA PRO A 191 9.80 8.07 8.33
C PRO A 191 9.56 9.33 7.52
N GLU A 192 9.09 10.39 8.21
CA GLU A 192 8.82 11.69 7.62
C GLU A 192 9.29 12.81 8.56
N ILE A 193 9.78 13.90 7.97
CA ILE A 193 10.00 15.18 8.65
C ILE A 193 9.34 16.29 7.84
N THR A 194 8.59 17.15 8.53
CA THR A 194 7.89 18.27 7.90
C THR A 194 8.09 19.55 8.67
N ARG A 195 7.97 20.68 7.97
CA ARG A 195 7.83 22.01 8.58
C ARG A 195 6.82 22.84 7.78
N ASN A 196 6.04 23.62 8.48
CA ASN A 196 5.16 24.60 7.84
C ASN A 196 5.99 25.67 7.12
N PHE A 197 5.49 26.14 5.98
CA PHE A 197 6.13 27.21 5.22
C PHE A 197 6.34 28.44 6.10
N GLY A 198 7.59 28.97 6.11
CA GLY A 198 7.97 30.10 6.96
C GLY A 198 8.27 29.75 8.43
N SER A 199 8.09 28.50 8.87
CA SER A 199 8.46 28.05 10.22
C SER A 199 9.87 27.46 10.25
N PRO A 200 10.68 27.75 11.28
CA PRO A 200 11.96 27.07 11.48
C PRO A 200 11.83 25.70 12.16
N LYS A 201 10.64 25.35 12.69
CA LYS A 201 10.44 24.13 13.49
C LYS A 201 10.08 22.95 12.59
N TRP A 202 10.86 21.88 12.71
CA TRP A 202 10.57 20.58 12.12
C TRP A 202 9.74 19.73 13.09
N ALA A 203 8.80 18.97 12.53
CA ALA A 203 8.08 17.91 13.19
C ALA A 203 8.41 16.59 12.49
N GLY A 204 8.49 15.50 13.24
CA GLY A 204 8.68 14.17 12.70
C GLY A 204 7.39 13.35 12.84
N ALA A 205 7.17 12.46 11.90
CA ALA A 205 6.15 11.42 11.94
C ALA A 205 6.70 10.12 11.36
N SER A 206 6.05 9.00 11.60
CA SER A 206 6.38 7.77 10.91
C SER A 206 5.18 6.84 10.81
N LEU A 207 5.20 5.99 9.78
CA LEU A 207 4.20 4.99 9.50
C LEU A 207 4.84 3.60 9.44
N LEU A 208 4.23 2.63 10.11
CA LEU A 208 4.45 1.21 9.84
C LEU A 208 3.24 0.65 9.11
N GLY A 209 3.47 -0.15 8.08
CA GLY A 209 2.43 -0.81 7.29
C GLY A 209 2.71 -2.29 7.11
N LEU A 210 1.64 -3.06 7.07
CA LEU A 210 1.63 -4.44 6.60
C LEU A 210 0.43 -4.57 5.66
N THR A 211 0.68 -4.89 4.40
CA THR A 211 -0.41 -5.12 3.45
C THR A 211 -0.33 -6.54 2.91
N THR A 212 -1.48 -7.11 2.59
CA THR A 212 -1.60 -8.46 2.01
C THR A 212 -2.68 -8.44 0.95
N ALA A 213 -2.44 -9.13 -0.14
CA ALA A 213 -3.40 -9.23 -1.24
C ALA A 213 -3.50 -10.66 -1.79
N LEU A 214 -4.67 -10.97 -2.31
CA LEU A 214 -4.93 -12.20 -3.03
C LEU A 214 -5.66 -11.82 -4.32
N THR A 215 -5.12 -12.24 -5.46
CA THR A 215 -5.66 -11.91 -6.79
C THR A 215 -5.83 -13.15 -7.63
N TYR A 216 -7.03 -13.35 -8.18
CA TYR A 216 -7.36 -14.45 -9.05
C TYR A 216 -7.56 -13.96 -10.48
N ARG A 217 -6.85 -14.57 -11.43
CA ARG A 217 -6.93 -14.29 -12.86
C ARG A 217 -8.12 -15.03 -13.47
N ILE A 218 -9.19 -14.29 -13.74
CA ILE A 218 -10.46 -14.83 -14.25
C ILE A 218 -10.35 -15.18 -15.73
N THR A 219 -9.75 -14.28 -16.50
CA THR A 219 -9.44 -14.46 -17.93
C THR A 219 -7.95 -14.17 -18.16
N PRO A 220 -7.38 -14.45 -19.33
CA PRO A 220 -6.00 -14.07 -19.65
C PRO A 220 -5.67 -12.60 -19.40
N ASN A 221 -6.65 -11.71 -19.50
CA ASN A 221 -6.48 -10.27 -19.46
C ASN A 221 -7.15 -9.57 -18.26
N VAL A 222 -7.84 -10.33 -17.38
CA VAL A 222 -8.57 -9.75 -16.24
C VAL A 222 -8.29 -10.52 -14.98
N ALA A 223 -7.85 -9.82 -13.94
CA ALA A 223 -7.70 -10.36 -12.61
C ALA A 223 -8.53 -9.55 -11.61
N LEU A 224 -9.17 -10.24 -10.68
CA LEU A 224 -9.90 -9.65 -9.56
C LEU A 224 -9.32 -10.15 -8.25
N GLY A 225 -9.27 -9.28 -7.27
CA GLY A 225 -8.68 -9.61 -5.99
C GLY A 225 -9.31 -8.85 -4.83
N GLY A 226 -8.67 -9.01 -3.70
CA GLY A 226 -8.96 -8.26 -2.51
C GLY A 226 -7.71 -8.12 -1.67
N GLU A 227 -7.69 -7.10 -0.83
CA GLU A 227 -6.57 -6.82 0.04
C GLU A 227 -6.98 -6.42 1.45
N LEU A 228 -6.05 -6.64 2.38
CA LEU A 228 -6.09 -6.16 3.74
C LEU A 228 -4.84 -5.33 3.99
N GLU A 229 -5.02 -4.18 4.63
CA GLU A 229 -3.94 -3.26 4.89
C GLU A 229 -4.02 -2.79 6.34
N TYR A 230 -2.96 -3.00 7.09
CA TYR A 230 -2.83 -2.55 8.47
C TYR A 230 -1.75 -1.49 8.58
N TYR A 231 -2.11 -0.33 9.11
CA TYR A 231 -1.19 0.78 9.31
C TYR A 231 -1.15 1.22 10.76
N ARG A 232 0.02 1.65 11.23
CA ARG A 232 0.24 2.29 12.52
C ARG A 232 0.99 3.60 12.33
N ALA A 233 0.37 4.67 12.81
CA ALA A 233 0.97 6.00 12.81
C ALA A 233 1.67 6.28 14.13
N TYR A 234 2.76 7.01 14.07
CA TYR A 234 3.55 7.43 15.23
C TYR A 234 3.96 8.90 15.10
N ASP A 235 3.98 9.61 16.21
CA ASP A 235 4.70 10.88 16.31
C ASP A 235 6.19 10.60 16.40
N GLY A 236 6.99 11.37 15.64
CA GLY A 236 8.43 11.19 15.52
C GLY A 236 8.84 10.18 14.46
N ALA A 237 9.91 10.53 13.73
CA ALA A 237 10.42 9.73 12.62
C ALA A 237 10.94 8.33 13.03
N GLY A 238 11.24 8.11 14.30
CA GLY A 238 11.79 6.87 14.86
C GLY A 238 10.76 6.00 15.60
N LEU A 239 9.48 6.02 15.25
CA LEU A 239 8.42 5.27 15.92
C LEU A 239 8.29 5.63 17.42
N ASN A 240 8.41 6.92 17.77
CA ASN A 240 8.57 7.35 19.14
C ASN A 240 7.30 7.18 19.99
N ALA A 241 6.18 7.80 19.55
CA ALA A 241 4.92 7.74 20.29
C ALA A 241 3.79 7.26 19.38
N PHE A 242 3.07 6.25 19.82
CA PHE A 242 1.93 5.73 19.09
C PHE A 242 0.83 6.78 18.95
N ALA A 243 0.46 7.12 17.71
CA ALA A 243 -0.59 8.08 17.38
C ALA A 243 -1.92 7.40 17.01
N GLY A 244 -1.87 6.22 16.40
CA GLY A 244 -3.06 5.47 16.05
C GLY A 244 -2.81 4.31 15.08
N HIS A 245 -3.88 3.59 14.74
CA HIS A 245 -3.83 2.53 13.74
C HIS A 245 -5.12 2.42 12.96
N ALA A 246 -5.02 1.85 11.75
CA ALA A 246 -6.15 1.58 10.89
C ALA A 246 -5.99 0.22 10.20
N LEU A 247 -7.08 -0.52 10.07
CA LEU A 247 -7.20 -1.72 9.24
C LEU A 247 -8.18 -1.43 8.12
N TYR A 248 -7.71 -1.59 6.90
CA TYR A 248 -8.50 -1.45 5.68
C TYR A 248 -8.74 -2.80 5.02
N ALA A 249 -9.85 -2.88 4.29
CA ALA A 249 -10.15 -3.99 3.40
C ALA A 249 -10.84 -3.48 2.15
N GLY A 250 -10.58 -4.13 1.02
CA GLY A 250 -11.25 -3.76 -0.21
C GLY A 250 -10.91 -4.62 -1.43
N PRO A 251 -11.70 -4.46 -2.52
CA PRO A 251 -11.49 -5.15 -3.78
C PRO A 251 -10.39 -4.50 -4.61
N THR A 252 -9.81 -5.32 -5.48
CA THR A 252 -8.86 -4.91 -6.52
C THR A 252 -9.25 -5.49 -7.86
N CYS A 253 -8.89 -4.78 -8.92
CA CYS A 253 -9.12 -5.18 -10.30
C CYS A 253 -7.91 -4.82 -11.15
N PHE A 254 -7.45 -5.76 -11.98
CA PHE A 254 -6.41 -5.52 -12.98
C PHE A 254 -6.94 -5.94 -14.34
N ILE A 255 -6.67 -5.12 -15.36
CA ILE A 255 -7.09 -5.33 -16.74
C ILE A 255 -5.91 -5.02 -17.67
N GLU A 256 -5.52 -6.00 -18.45
CA GLU A 256 -4.62 -5.84 -19.56
C GLU A 256 -5.43 -5.50 -20.81
N LEU A 257 -5.44 -4.23 -21.22
CA LEU A 257 -6.15 -3.78 -22.41
C LEU A 257 -5.45 -4.23 -23.70
N THR A 258 -4.14 -4.14 -23.67
CA THR A 258 -3.24 -4.65 -24.71
C THR A 258 -1.98 -5.16 -23.99
N ASN A 259 -1.06 -5.80 -24.72
CA ASN A 259 0.25 -6.18 -24.17
C ASN A 259 1.15 -4.98 -23.77
N LYS A 260 0.71 -3.75 -23.97
CA LYS A 260 1.44 -2.51 -23.63
C LYS A 260 0.63 -1.50 -22.82
N ILE A 261 -0.64 -1.79 -22.54
CA ILE A 261 -1.52 -0.87 -21.80
C ILE A 261 -2.24 -1.66 -20.73
N HIS A 262 -1.97 -1.33 -19.49
CA HIS A 262 -2.55 -1.98 -18.33
C HIS A 262 -3.31 -0.98 -17.47
N LEU A 263 -4.39 -1.43 -16.84
CA LEU A 263 -5.17 -0.67 -15.88
C LEU A 263 -5.26 -1.46 -14.57
N ALA A 264 -5.02 -0.80 -13.45
CA ALA A 264 -5.27 -1.37 -12.13
C ALA A 264 -6.15 -0.41 -11.32
N ALA A 265 -7.10 -0.94 -10.59
CA ALA A 265 -7.98 -0.18 -9.71
C ALA A 265 -8.13 -0.88 -8.37
N ALA A 266 -8.18 -0.09 -7.31
CA ALA A 266 -8.41 -0.57 -5.95
C ALA A 266 -9.30 0.41 -5.19
N PHE A 267 -10.06 -0.15 -4.26
CA PHE A 267 -10.85 0.61 -3.30
C PHE A 267 -10.70 -0.05 -1.95
N SER A 268 -10.42 0.75 -0.89
CA SER A 268 -10.32 0.23 0.46
C SER A 268 -11.08 1.11 1.44
N THR A 269 -11.77 0.48 2.39
CA THR A 269 -12.45 1.15 3.49
C THR A 269 -11.87 0.73 4.83
N GLN A 270 -11.74 1.66 5.75
CA GLN A 270 -11.33 1.37 7.12
C GLN A 270 -12.42 0.58 7.83
N ILE A 271 -12.11 -0.67 8.20
CA ILE A 271 -13.04 -1.60 8.88
C ILE A 271 -12.82 -1.64 10.39
N ALA A 272 -11.62 -1.25 10.84
CA ALA A 272 -11.28 -1.10 12.26
C ALA A 272 -10.15 -0.08 12.41
N GLY A 273 -10.04 0.54 13.58
CA GLY A 273 -8.95 1.47 13.87
C GLY A 273 -9.10 2.09 15.26
N HIS A 274 -8.08 2.85 15.66
CA HIS A 274 -8.12 3.58 16.92
C HIS A 274 -7.06 4.69 16.91
N ALA A 275 -7.48 5.93 17.16
CA ALA A 275 -6.56 7.04 17.40
C ALA A 275 -6.24 7.14 18.90
N ALA A 276 -4.98 7.40 19.23
CA ALA A 276 -4.57 7.58 20.62
C ALA A 276 -5.39 8.70 21.29
N GLY A 277 -5.99 8.40 22.44
CA GLY A 277 -6.83 9.34 23.19
C GLY A 277 -8.24 9.56 22.62
N ASN A 278 -8.66 8.86 21.57
CA ASN A 278 -9.99 8.98 20.99
C ASN A 278 -10.76 7.63 21.12
N PRO A 279 -11.95 7.58 21.73
CA PRO A 279 -12.70 6.32 21.95
C PRO A 279 -13.41 5.78 20.69
N ASN A 280 -13.38 6.47 19.57
CA ASN A 280 -14.05 6.06 18.33
C ASN A 280 -13.49 4.73 17.78
N PRO A 281 -14.33 3.89 17.16
CA PRO A 281 -13.93 2.58 16.64
C PRO A 281 -13.15 2.64 15.32
N LEU A 282 -12.95 3.84 14.75
CA LEU A 282 -12.13 4.11 13.57
C LEU A 282 -11.12 5.21 13.89
N ASP A 283 -9.92 5.11 13.32
CA ASP A 283 -8.93 6.18 13.40
C ASP A 283 -9.12 7.17 12.23
N LEU A 284 -10.04 8.10 12.40
CA LEU A 284 -10.25 9.20 11.44
C LEU A 284 -9.43 10.45 11.79
N THR A 285 -8.56 10.37 12.80
CA THR A 285 -7.60 11.42 13.17
C THR A 285 -6.37 11.35 12.29
N ASN A 286 -5.78 10.18 12.16
CA ASN A 286 -4.55 9.98 11.40
C ASN A 286 -4.83 9.51 9.96
N PHE A 287 -5.99 8.89 9.71
CA PHE A 287 -6.31 8.24 8.44
C PHE A 287 -7.66 8.68 7.89
N SER A 288 -7.84 8.57 6.58
CA SER A 288 -9.13 8.72 5.92
C SER A 288 -9.95 7.44 6.07
N ARG A 289 -11.29 7.53 6.02
CA ARG A 289 -12.16 6.37 6.08
C ARG A 289 -12.03 5.48 4.85
N ASN A 290 -11.95 6.12 3.70
CA ASN A 290 -11.88 5.44 2.41
C ASN A 290 -10.71 5.95 1.59
N LYS A 291 -10.21 5.08 0.74
CA LYS A 291 -9.22 5.39 -0.28
C LYS A 291 -9.51 4.60 -1.55
N ALA A 292 -9.16 5.18 -2.69
CA ALA A 292 -9.25 4.56 -3.99
C ALA A 292 -7.98 4.83 -4.76
N ARG A 293 -7.58 3.91 -5.61
CA ARG A 293 -6.43 4.01 -6.50
C ARG A 293 -6.84 3.62 -7.91
N LEU A 294 -6.34 4.35 -8.88
CA LEU A 294 -6.40 4.00 -10.30
C LEU A 294 -5.02 4.19 -10.89
N ARG A 295 -4.52 3.17 -11.58
CA ARG A 295 -3.26 3.18 -12.32
C ARG A 295 -3.53 2.93 -13.80
N ALA A 296 -2.82 3.65 -14.63
CA ALA A 296 -2.75 3.41 -16.07
C ALA A 296 -1.28 3.37 -16.50
N LEU A 297 -0.86 2.25 -17.05
CA LEU A 297 0.51 1.96 -17.44
C LEU A 297 0.63 1.84 -18.94
N PHE A 298 1.71 2.36 -19.48
CA PHE A 298 2.02 2.41 -20.91
C PHE A 298 3.48 1.97 -21.13
N GLU A 299 3.68 0.76 -21.60
CA GLU A 299 5.00 0.22 -21.99
C GLU A 299 5.37 0.66 -23.41
N PHE A 300 6.65 0.97 -23.69
CA PHE A 300 7.12 1.43 -25.01
C PHE A 300 8.58 1.08 -25.35
#